data_157186d1f112b390ecd9e851c0c65109
#
_entry.id   157186d1f112b390ecd9e851c0c65109
#
_cell.length_a   1.000
_cell.length_b   1.000
_cell.length_c   1.000
_cell.angle_alpha   90.00
_cell.angle_beta   90.00
_cell.angle_gamma   90.00
#
_symmetry.space_group_name_H-M   'P 1'
#
loop_
_entity.id
_entity.type
_entity.pdbx_description
1 polymer ?
#
loop_
_entity_poly.entity_id
_entity_poly.type
_entity_poly.pdbx_seq_one_letter_code
_entity_poly.pdbx_strand_id
1 'polypeptide(L)'
;MPRPVKCRKVCQLPRASEFRPACGSDCIVTLTVDEYESIRLIDKEGFSQEECAHYMQVARTTAQQIYNSARGKIAEALVGGAALRIEGGAYRLCDGDEACCSCGGCKHHRQKGCGSG
;
A
#
# COMPACT_ATOMS: atom_id res chain seq x y z
N MET A 1 4.77 12.37 26.31
CA MET A 1 3.92 11.52 25.80
C MET A 1 4.02 11.45 24.33
N PRO A 2 4.18 10.32 23.77
CA PRO A 2 4.32 10.22 22.38
C PRO A 2 3.00 10.48 21.70
N ARG A 3 3.07 11.06 20.54
CA ARG A 3 1.94 11.31 19.84
C ARG A 3 1.46 10.08 19.22
N PRO A 4 0.22 9.81 19.03
CA PRO A 4 -0.28 8.66 18.37
C PRO A 4 0.12 8.68 16.92
N VAL A 5 0.34 7.52 16.36
CA VAL A 5 0.69 7.43 14.98
C VAL A 5 -0.53 7.78 14.16
N LYS A 6 -0.33 8.70 13.17
CA LYS A 6 -1.42 9.10 12.36
C LYS A 6 -1.72 8.01 11.38
N CYS A 7 -2.96 7.61 11.23
CA CYS A 7 -3.34 6.57 10.30
C CYS A 7 -3.24 7.09 8.89
N ARG A 8 -2.63 6.29 8.01
CA ARG A 8 -2.46 6.66 6.63
C ARG A 8 -3.70 6.23 5.87
N LYS A 9 -4.11 7.04 4.92
CA LYS A 9 -5.31 6.72 4.15
C LYS A 9 -4.98 5.67 3.09
N VAL A 10 -5.80 4.63 3.01
CA VAL A 10 -5.66 3.57 2.05
C VAL A 10 -6.99 3.45 1.34
N CYS A 11 -6.97 3.48 0.03
CA CYS A 11 -8.21 3.44 -0.74
C CYS A 11 -8.63 2.04 -1.13
N GLN A 12 -7.73 1.09 -1.10
CA GLN A 12 -8.10 -0.25 -1.50
C GLN A 12 -7.24 -1.26 -0.77
N LEU A 13 -7.89 -2.24 -0.18
CA LEU A 13 -7.14 -3.32 0.46
C LEU A 13 -6.63 -4.27 -0.61
N PRO A 14 -5.54 -4.99 -0.32
CA PRO A 14 -5.00 -5.90 -1.30
C PRO A 14 -5.98 -7.03 -1.58
N ARG A 15 -6.04 -7.45 -2.84
CA ARG A 15 -6.89 -8.54 -3.20
C ARG A 15 -6.31 -9.83 -2.71
N ALA A 16 -5.01 -9.97 -2.70
CA ALA A 16 -4.33 -11.14 -2.18
C ALA A 16 -3.52 -10.71 -0.98
N SER A 17 -3.66 -11.39 0.11
CA SER A 17 -2.91 -11.04 1.32
C SER A 17 -1.64 -11.84 1.47
N GLU A 18 -1.39 -12.81 0.62
CA GLU A 18 -0.19 -13.60 0.74
C GLU A 18 0.26 -14.11 -0.61
N PHE A 19 1.55 -14.02 -0.88
CA PHE A 19 2.15 -14.53 -2.10
C PHE A 19 3.22 -15.52 -1.67
N ARG A 20 3.20 -16.73 -2.19
CA ARG A 20 4.15 -17.74 -1.80
C ARG A 20 4.96 -18.23 -2.95
N PRO A 21 6.24 -18.52 -2.76
CA PRO A 21 7.05 -19.05 -3.82
C PRO A 21 6.61 -20.48 -4.14
N ALA A 22 6.66 -20.84 -5.39
CA ALA A 22 6.24 -22.17 -5.81
C ALA A 22 7.09 -23.26 -5.17
N CYS A 23 8.35 -22.96 -4.89
CA CYS A 23 9.22 -23.96 -4.28
C CYS A 23 8.92 -24.18 -2.79
N GLY A 24 8.08 -23.35 -2.22
CA GLY A 24 7.80 -23.47 -0.79
C GLY A 24 8.88 -22.83 0.04
N SER A 25 8.54 -22.10 1.03
CA SER A 25 9.52 -21.50 1.91
C SER A 25 8.89 -21.25 3.24
N ASP A 26 9.66 -21.42 4.30
CA ASP A 26 9.17 -21.15 5.62
C ASP A 26 9.42 -19.70 5.99
N CYS A 27 10.16 -18.97 5.19
CA CYS A 27 10.44 -17.58 5.48
C CYS A 27 9.31 -16.71 4.99
N ILE A 28 8.91 -15.76 5.81
CA ILE A 28 7.82 -14.85 5.46
C ILE A 28 8.28 -13.43 5.68
N VAL A 29 8.08 -12.58 4.68
CA VAL A 29 8.34 -11.16 4.83
C VAL A 29 6.98 -10.49 4.92
N THR A 30 6.76 -9.68 5.96
CA THR A 30 5.47 -9.03 6.15
C THR A 30 5.52 -7.60 5.66
N LEU A 31 4.57 -7.28 4.77
CA LEU A 31 4.43 -5.94 4.23
C LEU A 31 3.17 -5.36 4.86
N THR A 32 3.25 -4.17 5.43
CA THR A 32 2.04 -3.60 6.02
C THR A 32 1.13 -3.05 4.93
N VAL A 33 -0.13 -2.82 5.28
CA VAL A 33 -1.11 -2.37 4.30
C VAL A 33 -0.76 -0.98 3.78
N ASP A 34 -0.23 -0.10 4.61
CA ASP A 34 0.19 1.22 4.16
C ASP A 34 1.40 1.11 3.23
N GLU A 35 2.29 0.16 3.47
CA GLU A 35 3.39 -0.08 2.56
C GLU A 35 2.87 -0.60 1.21
N TYR A 36 1.88 -1.47 1.25
CA TYR A 36 1.25 -1.98 0.03
C TYR A 36 0.65 -0.79 -0.74
N GLU A 37 -0.02 0.11 -0.04
CA GLU A 37 -0.65 1.24 -0.71
C GLU A 37 0.37 2.15 -1.40
N SER A 38 1.53 2.33 -0.79
CA SER A 38 2.56 3.14 -1.42
C SER A 38 3.03 2.51 -2.73
N ILE A 39 3.15 1.19 -2.75
CA ILE A 39 3.55 0.49 -3.97
C ILE A 39 2.44 0.62 -5.02
N ARG A 40 1.20 0.49 -4.61
CA ARG A 40 0.11 0.60 -5.55
C ARG A 40 0.08 1.99 -6.18
N LEU A 41 0.22 3.02 -5.36
CA LEU A 41 0.14 4.38 -5.87
C LEU A 41 1.33 4.74 -6.75
N ILE A 42 2.51 4.42 -6.33
CA ILE A 42 3.70 4.84 -7.06
C ILE A 42 4.04 3.90 -8.20
N ASP A 43 4.12 2.62 -7.93
CA ASP A 43 4.59 1.70 -8.93
C ASP A 43 3.49 1.18 -9.87
N LYS A 44 2.26 1.11 -9.40
CA LYS A 44 1.19 0.63 -10.26
C LYS A 44 0.46 1.80 -10.93
N GLU A 45 0.09 2.82 -10.18
CA GLU A 45 -0.65 3.93 -10.77
C GLU A 45 0.26 5.00 -11.37
N GLY A 46 1.53 4.99 -11.04
CA GLY A 46 2.48 5.93 -11.64
C GLY A 46 2.55 7.27 -10.97
N PHE A 47 2.08 7.39 -9.75
CA PHE A 47 2.13 8.66 -9.06
C PHE A 47 3.53 8.93 -8.51
N SER A 48 3.86 10.19 -8.31
CA SER A 48 5.12 10.56 -7.69
C SER A 48 5.02 10.34 -6.19
N GLN A 49 6.15 10.44 -5.51
CA GLN A 49 6.14 10.31 -4.05
C GLN A 49 5.34 11.43 -3.42
N GLU A 50 5.37 12.60 -4.02
CA GLU A 50 4.62 13.71 -3.50
C GLU A 50 3.13 13.46 -3.67
N GLU A 51 2.71 12.93 -4.80
CA GLU A 51 1.31 12.61 -5.02
C GLU A 51 0.88 11.47 -4.10
N CYS A 52 1.77 10.50 -3.89
CA CYS A 52 1.50 9.42 -2.97
C CYS A 52 1.24 9.97 -1.55
N ALA A 53 2.07 10.92 -1.13
CA ALA A 53 1.90 11.53 0.19
C ALA A 53 0.56 12.23 0.28
N HIS A 54 0.16 12.90 -0.79
CA HIS A 54 -1.12 13.59 -0.82
C HIS A 54 -2.27 12.58 -0.67
N TYR A 55 -2.25 11.51 -1.45
CA TYR A 55 -3.34 10.55 -1.38
C TYR A 55 -3.37 9.79 -0.07
N MET A 56 -2.23 9.50 0.52
CA MET A 56 -2.20 8.80 1.80
C MET A 56 -2.34 9.76 2.98
N GLN A 57 -2.35 11.05 2.69
CA GLN A 57 -2.51 12.09 3.72
C GLN A 57 -1.41 12.00 4.77
N VAL A 58 -0.18 11.93 4.30
CA VAL A 58 0.99 11.91 5.17
C VAL A 58 2.01 12.91 4.61
N ALA A 59 3.02 13.21 5.38
CA ALA A 59 4.09 14.07 4.92
C ALA A 59 4.89 13.39 3.83
N ARG A 60 5.51 14.15 2.96
CA ARG A 60 6.28 13.59 1.87
C ARG A 60 7.41 12.71 2.38
N THR A 61 8.09 13.10 3.45
CA THR A 61 9.17 12.28 3.99
C THR A 61 8.62 10.97 4.54
N THR A 62 7.41 10.99 5.11
CA THR A 62 6.79 9.77 5.60
C THR A 62 6.46 8.85 4.43
N ALA A 63 5.91 9.41 3.35
CA ALA A 63 5.60 8.60 2.18
C ALA A 63 6.86 7.98 1.61
N GLN A 64 7.95 8.73 1.60
CA GLN A 64 9.20 8.22 1.10
C GLN A 64 9.72 7.07 1.95
N GLN A 65 9.61 7.20 3.27
CA GLN A 65 10.06 6.15 4.15
C GLN A 65 9.21 4.89 3.99
N ILE A 66 7.89 5.06 3.88
CA ILE A 66 6.99 3.95 3.70
C ILE A 66 7.31 3.23 2.39
N TYR A 67 7.53 3.99 1.33
CA TYR A 67 7.78 3.42 0.03
C TYR A 67 9.14 2.70 -0.01
N ASN A 68 10.16 3.31 0.58
CA ASN A 68 11.47 2.68 0.59
C ASN A 68 11.45 1.38 1.40
N SER A 69 10.74 1.38 2.52
CA SER A 69 10.59 0.18 3.32
C SER A 69 9.84 -0.90 2.53
N ALA A 70 8.79 -0.50 1.83
CA ALA A 70 8.00 -1.44 1.05
C ALA A 70 8.83 -2.09 -0.04
N ARG A 71 9.60 -1.29 -0.75
CA ARG A 71 10.42 -1.84 -1.83
C ARG A 71 11.49 -2.76 -1.32
N GLY A 72 12.09 -2.42 -0.17
CA GLY A 72 13.11 -3.27 0.43
C GLY A 72 12.53 -4.62 0.82
N LYS A 73 11.32 -4.62 1.37
CA LYS A 73 10.69 -5.87 1.77
C LYS A 73 10.32 -6.73 0.58
N ILE A 74 9.82 -6.12 -0.47
CA ILE A 74 9.47 -6.84 -1.68
C ILE A 74 10.72 -7.44 -2.31
N ALA A 75 11.80 -6.66 -2.34
CA ALA A 75 13.05 -7.15 -2.88
C ALA A 75 13.58 -8.31 -2.06
N GLU A 76 13.46 -8.22 -0.75
CA GLU A 76 13.93 -9.28 0.10
C GLU A 76 13.14 -10.57 -0.15
N ALA A 77 11.84 -10.48 -0.27
CA ALA A 77 11.03 -11.64 -0.53
C ALA A 77 11.32 -12.23 -1.90
N LEU A 78 11.45 -11.37 -2.89
CA LEU A 78 11.67 -11.81 -4.24
C LEU A 78 13.03 -12.46 -4.41
N VAL A 79 14.07 -11.83 -3.94
CA VAL A 79 15.42 -12.35 -4.12
C VAL A 79 15.68 -13.55 -3.20
N GLY A 80 15.15 -13.49 -1.99
CA GLY A 80 15.36 -14.57 -1.05
C GLY A 80 14.40 -15.74 -1.19
N GLY A 81 13.41 -15.62 -2.08
CA GLY A 81 12.46 -16.70 -2.24
C GLY A 81 11.53 -16.88 -1.06
N ALA A 82 11.23 -15.81 -0.34
CA ALA A 82 10.36 -15.89 0.82
C ALA A 82 8.93 -15.59 0.44
N ALA A 83 7.99 -16.02 1.26
CA ALA A 83 6.60 -15.66 1.07
C ALA A 83 6.42 -14.21 1.46
N LEU A 84 5.48 -13.53 0.84
CA LEU A 84 5.19 -12.14 1.15
C LEU A 84 3.78 -12.08 1.71
N ARG A 85 3.63 -11.57 2.92
CA ARG A 85 2.33 -11.48 3.55
C ARG A 85 1.99 -10.01 3.76
N ILE A 86 0.78 -9.59 3.41
CA ILE A 86 0.37 -8.20 3.53
C ILE A 86 -0.65 -8.11 4.65
N GLU A 87 -0.26 -7.48 5.74
CA GLU A 87 -1.17 -7.35 6.87
C GLU A 87 -0.64 -6.31 7.84
N GLY A 88 -1.50 -5.74 8.61
CA GLY A 88 -1.11 -4.84 9.68
C GLY A 88 -0.78 -3.44 9.23
N GLY A 89 -0.24 -2.68 10.13
CA GLY A 89 0.14 -1.31 9.83
C GLY A 89 -0.92 -0.33 10.32
N ALA A 90 -0.56 0.96 10.33
CA ALA A 90 -1.45 2.01 10.76
C ALA A 90 -2.11 2.62 9.53
N TYR A 91 -3.36 2.29 9.27
CA TYR A 91 -4.05 2.80 8.11
C TYR A 91 -5.55 2.95 8.39
N ARG A 92 -6.22 3.74 7.57
CA ARG A 92 -7.67 3.82 7.58
C ARG A 92 -8.13 3.77 6.15
N LEU A 93 -9.26 3.19 5.92
CA LEU A 93 -9.77 3.11 4.57
C LEU A 93 -10.43 4.40 4.16
N CYS A 94 -10.34 4.73 2.89
CA CYS A 94 -11.02 5.88 2.34
C CYS A 94 -12.51 5.62 2.43
N ASP A 95 -13.27 6.57 2.98
CA ASP A 95 -14.69 6.38 3.18
C ASP A 95 -15.52 6.83 2.01
N GLY A 96 -14.88 7.29 0.96
CA GLY A 96 -15.61 7.71 -0.22
C GLY A 96 -16.10 9.13 -0.17
N ASP A 97 -15.92 9.81 0.93
CA ASP A 97 -16.34 11.17 1.02
C ASP A 97 -15.32 12.17 0.57
N GLU A 98 -14.13 11.78 0.26
CA GLU A 98 -13.13 12.70 -0.22
C GLU A 98 -13.40 12.93 -1.68
N ALA A 99 -14.08 14.00 -1.97
CA ALA A 99 -14.50 14.26 -3.32
C ALA A 99 -13.38 14.35 -4.30
N CYS A 100 -12.24 14.71 -3.89
CA CYS A 100 -11.12 14.85 -4.81
C CYS A 100 -10.23 13.62 -4.88
N CYS A 101 -10.62 12.51 -4.33
CA CYS A 101 -9.77 11.36 -4.37
C CYS A 101 -9.76 10.77 -5.76
N SER A 102 -8.61 10.73 -6.39
CA SER A 102 -8.48 10.12 -7.69
C SER A 102 -7.28 9.22 -7.69
N CYS A 103 -7.18 8.41 -6.65
CA CYS A 103 -6.02 7.55 -6.47
C CYS A 103 -5.97 6.36 -7.42
N GLY A 104 -6.98 6.18 -8.22
CA GLY A 104 -6.97 5.09 -9.17
C GLY A 104 -7.54 3.79 -8.67
N GLY A 105 -7.71 3.65 -7.39
CA GLY A 105 -8.20 2.41 -6.84
C GLY A 105 -9.35 2.51 -5.88
N CYS A 106 -9.86 3.73 -5.69
CA CYS A 106 -10.88 3.90 -4.69
C CYS A 106 -12.23 3.42 -5.21
N LYS A 107 -12.74 2.34 -4.66
CA LYS A 107 -13.95 1.80 -5.10
C LYS A 107 -15.11 2.68 -4.88
N HIS A 108 -15.09 3.55 -3.90
CA HIS A 108 -16.19 4.41 -3.62
C HIS A 108 -16.36 5.50 -4.67
N HIS A 109 -15.34 5.80 -5.42
CA HIS A 109 -15.41 6.82 -6.44
C HIS A 109 -15.45 6.27 -7.84
N ARG A 110 -15.17 5.02 -8.01
CA ARG A 110 -15.16 4.52 -9.30
C ARG A 110 -16.22 3.64 -9.54
N GLN A 111 -17.31 4.04 -9.84
CA GLN A 111 -18.30 3.27 -10.02
C GLN A 111 -18.10 2.44 -11.13
N LYS A 112 -17.73 2.70 -12.10
CA LYS A 112 -17.62 1.99 -13.11
C LYS A 112 -16.50 1.31 -13.17
N GLY A 113 -16.14 0.98 -13.50
CA GLY A 113 -15.16 0.49 -13.57
C GLY A 113 -14.52 -0.37 -13.32
N CYS A 114 -14.45 -0.53 -13.02
CA CYS A 114 -13.74 -1.22 -12.64
C CYS A 114 -13.86 -2.37 -12.83
N GLY A 115 -14.60 -2.56 -13.01
CA GLY A 115 -14.79 -3.68 -13.05
C GLY A 115 -13.88 -4.29 -13.68
N SER A 116 -13.70 -3.99 -14.39
CA SER A 116 -12.95 -4.56 -15.06
C SER A 116 -12.03 -5.02 -14.47
N GLY A 117 -12.00 -4.88 -13.99
CA GLY A 117 -11.13 -5.34 -13.42
C GLY A 117 -10.59 -5.68 -13.18
#